data_e03db00ab6370a01a9c8f3bc9b899494
#
_entry.id   e03db00ab6370a01a9c8f3bc9b899494
#
_cell.length_a   1.000
_cell.length_b   1.000
_cell.length_c   1.000
_cell.angle_alpha   90.00
_cell.angle_beta   90.00
_cell.angle_gamma   90.00
#
_symmetry.space_group_name_H-M   'P 1'
#
loop_
_entity.id
_entity.type
_entity.pdbx_description
1 polymer ?
#
loop_
_entity_poly.entity_id
_entity_poly.type
_entity_poly.pdbx_seq_one_letter_code
_entity_poly.pdbx_strand_id
1 'polypeptide(L)'
;MRPRAIDSTTVQGPATKGTQWRVHYSLELVDLNCDWLELTDAHGAELLERTPLRRGDVLLADRNYLRPVGLHAAVEAGAYVLLRLRWSHAPMVDRCQRRFHAWQQAKQLRVGQVGVWSVMLPVPAGQAVSGRVVAMRLPAPRAAKAQRRVTKCARRKGKQLDPRTLQAAQLVMIFTTLPATLLDASGVLELYRYRWQLELACKRLKQLLKLGHLPHQRPDIARTWILAKLVVALLLETLYRNARVFSPWGYQLEALTAAWP
;
A
#
# COMPACT_ATOMS: atom_id res chain seq x y z
N MET A 1 -15.62 -8.79 4.88
CA MET A 1 -14.38 -8.00 4.83
C MET A 1 -14.11 -7.64 3.39
N ARG A 2 -13.71 -6.40 3.11
CA ARG A 2 -13.44 -5.90 1.76
C ARG A 2 -11.98 -5.42 1.69
N PRO A 3 -11.06 -6.22 1.14
CA PRO A 3 -9.66 -5.85 1.02
C PRO A 3 -9.45 -4.80 -0.07
N ARG A 4 -8.77 -3.72 0.28
CA ARG A 4 -8.50 -2.58 -0.59
C ARG A 4 -7.03 -2.18 -0.48
N ALA A 5 -6.34 -2.05 -1.59
CA ALA A 5 -5.01 -1.48 -1.62
C ALA A 5 -5.10 0.02 -1.92
N ILE A 6 -4.39 0.84 -1.14
CA ILE A 6 -4.35 2.29 -1.33
C ILE A 6 -2.92 2.76 -1.52
N ASP A 7 -2.72 3.66 -2.48
CA ASP A 7 -1.42 4.28 -2.78
C ASP A 7 -1.64 5.58 -3.55
N SER A 8 -0.58 6.28 -3.84
CA SER A 8 -0.62 7.45 -4.72
C SER A 8 0.44 7.36 -5.82
N THR A 9 0.15 7.99 -6.93
CA THR A 9 1.11 8.13 -8.02
C THR A 9 1.28 9.59 -8.43
N THR A 10 2.51 9.99 -8.73
CA THR A 10 2.86 11.37 -9.08
C THR A 10 2.82 11.56 -10.59
N VAL A 11 2.33 12.73 -11.01
CA VAL A 11 2.35 13.21 -12.38
C VAL A 11 3.24 14.45 -12.43
N GLN A 12 4.21 14.47 -13.35
CA GLN A 12 5.19 15.54 -13.47
C GLN A 12 4.86 16.44 -14.66
N GLY A 13 5.13 17.73 -14.51
CA GLY A 13 5.04 18.70 -15.60
C GLY A 13 6.22 18.60 -16.57
N PRO A 14 6.09 19.18 -17.77
CA PRO A 14 7.19 19.28 -18.71
C PRO A 14 8.33 20.10 -18.10
N ALA A 15 9.56 19.63 -18.30
CA ALA A 15 10.80 20.24 -17.81
C ALA A 15 10.91 20.45 -16.28
N THR A 16 10.01 19.92 -15.45
CA THR A 16 10.05 20.04 -14.00
C THR A 16 10.62 18.78 -13.35
N LYS A 17 11.45 18.97 -12.31
CA LYS A 17 11.98 17.87 -11.49
C LYS A 17 11.05 17.48 -10.33
N GLY A 18 10.01 18.28 -10.06
CA GLY A 18 9.09 18.12 -8.93
C GLY A 18 7.78 17.44 -9.30
N THR A 19 7.05 17.02 -8.27
CA THR A 19 5.66 16.55 -8.41
C THR A 19 4.76 17.75 -8.57
N GLN A 20 3.96 17.82 -9.64
CA GLN A 20 2.95 18.87 -9.80
C GLN A 20 1.57 18.41 -9.38
N TRP A 21 1.24 17.14 -9.66
CA TRP A 21 -0.04 16.53 -9.34
C TRP A 21 0.15 15.16 -8.74
N ARG A 22 -0.80 14.75 -7.92
CA ARG A 22 -0.83 13.43 -7.32
C ARG A 22 -2.20 12.82 -7.50
N VAL A 23 -2.23 11.61 -8.02
CA VAL A 23 -3.43 10.78 -8.10
C VAL A 23 -3.38 9.80 -6.94
N HIS A 24 -4.29 9.94 -5.99
CA HIS A 24 -4.56 8.96 -4.96
C HIS A 24 -5.52 7.93 -5.54
N TYR A 25 -5.26 6.67 -5.28
CA TYR A 25 -5.96 5.58 -5.93
C TYR A 25 -6.22 4.46 -4.93
N SER A 26 -7.43 3.94 -4.92
CA SER A 26 -7.82 2.76 -4.17
C SER A 26 -8.29 1.67 -5.13
N LEU A 27 -7.72 0.48 -4.95
CA LEU A 27 -8.03 -0.72 -5.71
C LEU A 27 -8.71 -1.73 -4.79
N GLU A 28 -9.92 -2.09 -5.09
CA GLU A 28 -10.59 -3.25 -4.48
C GLU A 28 -9.90 -4.51 -4.99
N LEU A 29 -9.52 -5.44 -4.08
CA LEU A 29 -8.60 -6.54 -4.42
C LEU A 29 -9.31 -7.82 -4.87
N VAL A 30 -10.61 -7.96 -4.66
CA VAL A 30 -11.37 -9.14 -5.11
C VAL A 30 -11.59 -9.03 -6.62
N ASP A 31 -12.14 -7.91 -7.07
CA ASP A 31 -12.47 -7.67 -8.48
C ASP A 31 -11.37 -6.92 -9.24
N LEU A 32 -10.34 -6.45 -8.53
CA LEU A 32 -9.21 -5.67 -9.07
C LEU A 32 -9.64 -4.40 -9.81
N ASN A 33 -10.69 -3.72 -9.32
CA ASN A 33 -11.18 -2.47 -9.89
C ASN A 33 -10.93 -1.27 -8.97
N CYS A 34 -10.83 -0.09 -9.60
CA CYS A 34 -10.78 1.17 -8.89
C CYS A 34 -12.10 1.42 -8.18
N ASP A 35 -12.07 1.56 -6.87
CA ASP A 35 -13.25 1.90 -6.08
C ASP A 35 -13.23 3.33 -5.54
N TRP A 36 -12.09 4.00 -5.65
CA TRP A 36 -11.95 5.42 -5.33
C TRP A 36 -10.67 6.01 -5.94
N LEU A 37 -10.76 7.23 -6.38
CA LEU A 37 -9.63 8.05 -6.80
C LEU A 37 -9.84 9.53 -6.45
N GLU A 38 -8.74 10.23 -6.17
CA GLU A 38 -8.71 11.66 -5.94
C GLU A 38 -7.48 12.28 -6.63
N LEU A 39 -7.69 13.42 -7.29
CA LEU A 39 -6.61 14.21 -7.86
C LEU A 39 -6.29 15.41 -6.96
N THR A 40 -5.06 15.48 -6.48
CA THR A 40 -4.56 16.61 -5.70
C THR A 40 -3.34 17.24 -6.37
N ASP A 41 -2.95 18.42 -5.88
CA ASP A 41 -1.68 19.02 -6.19
C ASP A 41 -0.49 18.29 -5.50
N ALA A 42 0.70 18.86 -5.62
CA ALA A 42 1.92 18.32 -5.01
C ALA A 42 1.87 18.23 -3.47
N HIS A 43 1.04 19.06 -2.82
CA HIS A 43 0.92 19.13 -1.36
C HIS A 43 -0.04 18.09 -0.79
N GLY A 44 -0.85 17.44 -1.65
CA GLY A 44 -1.74 16.35 -1.24
C GLY A 44 -0.97 15.19 -0.59
N ALA A 45 -1.00 15.11 0.74
CA ALA A 45 -0.31 14.06 1.48
C ALA A 45 -1.02 12.69 1.33
N GLU A 46 -0.23 11.61 1.48
CA GLU A 46 -0.73 10.24 1.57
C GLU A 46 -1.34 10.02 2.96
N LEU A 47 -2.66 10.08 3.05
CA LEU A 47 -3.43 9.99 4.29
C LEU A 47 -4.52 8.94 4.17
N LEU A 48 -4.76 8.16 5.23
CA LEU A 48 -5.87 7.20 5.28
C LEU A 48 -7.23 7.91 5.24
N GLU A 49 -7.31 9.09 5.87
CA GLU A 49 -8.53 9.91 5.98
C GLU A 49 -9.03 10.45 4.64
N ARG A 50 -8.21 10.45 3.61
CA ARG A 50 -8.64 10.82 2.25
C ARG A 50 -9.55 9.77 1.64
N THR A 51 -9.25 8.50 1.92
CA THR A 51 -10.02 7.39 1.36
C THR A 51 -11.35 7.26 2.09
N PRO A 52 -12.48 7.14 1.40
CA PRO A 52 -13.75 6.84 2.05
C PRO A 52 -13.65 5.51 2.82
N LEU A 53 -13.74 5.61 4.14
CA LEU A 53 -13.64 4.49 5.07
C LEU A 53 -15.03 3.91 5.32
N ARG A 54 -15.14 2.58 5.26
CA ARG A 54 -16.39 1.87 5.53
C ARG A 54 -16.14 0.73 6.51
N ARG A 55 -17.13 0.42 7.32
CA ARG A 55 -17.08 -0.74 8.21
C ARG A 55 -16.78 -2.02 7.43
N GLY A 56 -15.82 -2.80 7.90
CA GLY A 56 -15.40 -4.03 7.27
C GLY A 56 -14.37 -3.88 6.13
N ASP A 57 -13.94 -2.65 5.80
CA ASP A 57 -12.80 -2.43 4.90
C ASP A 57 -11.52 -2.97 5.56
N VAL A 58 -10.63 -3.51 4.73
CA VAL A 58 -9.28 -3.93 5.12
C VAL A 58 -8.29 -3.19 4.22
N LEU A 59 -7.68 -2.13 4.74
CA LEU A 59 -6.84 -1.21 3.97
C LEU A 59 -5.39 -1.66 3.96
N LEU A 60 -4.86 -1.98 2.79
CA LEU A 60 -3.47 -2.34 2.56
C LEU A 60 -2.71 -1.12 2.04
N ALA A 61 -1.76 -0.61 2.81
CA ALA A 61 -1.00 0.55 2.38
C ALA A 61 0.49 0.44 2.71
N ASP A 62 1.26 1.34 2.12
CA ASP A 62 2.69 1.43 2.37
C ASP A 62 2.96 2.14 3.71
N ARG A 63 4.22 2.19 4.09
CA ARG A 63 4.71 2.79 5.34
C ARG A 63 4.46 4.30 5.48
N ASN A 64 4.12 5.02 4.40
CA ASN A 64 3.85 6.46 4.46
C ASN A 64 2.48 6.75 5.08
N TYR A 65 1.57 5.79 5.01
CA TYR A 65 0.23 5.87 5.60
C TYR A 65 0.20 5.58 7.11
N LEU A 66 1.32 5.17 7.72
CA LEU A 66 1.39 4.91 9.17
C LEU A 66 1.41 6.24 9.94
N ARG A 67 0.24 6.83 10.11
CA ARG A 67 0.02 8.05 10.89
C ARG A 67 -1.04 7.78 11.96
N PRO A 68 -0.80 8.14 13.24
CA PRO A 68 -1.72 7.82 14.34
C PRO A 68 -3.15 8.31 14.11
N VAL A 69 -3.32 9.54 13.62
CA VAL A 69 -4.64 10.14 13.36
C VAL A 69 -5.43 9.33 12.33
N GLY A 70 -4.82 9.00 11.19
CA GLY A 70 -5.48 8.20 10.16
C GLY A 70 -5.80 6.78 10.58
N LEU A 71 -4.96 6.18 11.43
CA LEU A 71 -5.23 4.87 12.00
C LEU A 71 -6.42 4.91 12.96
N HIS A 72 -6.51 5.96 13.79
CA HIS A 72 -7.65 6.17 14.67
C HIS A 72 -8.95 6.32 13.85
N ALA A 73 -8.94 7.18 12.83
CA ALA A 73 -10.10 7.38 11.95
C ALA A 73 -10.53 6.06 11.27
N ALA A 74 -9.58 5.22 10.84
CA ALA A 74 -9.91 3.93 10.26
C ALA A 74 -10.59 2.99 11.25
N VAL A 75 -10.09 2.93 12.49
CA VAL A 75 -10.68 2.10 13.56
C VAL A 75 -12.07 2.61 13.95
N GLU A 76 -12.25 3.92 14.11
CA GLU A 76 -13.55 4.55 14.40
C GLU A 76 -14.59 4.25 13.30
N ALA A 77 -14.17 4.21 12.03
CA ALA A 77 -15.02 3.82 10.93
C ALA A 77 -15.33 2.30 10.88
N GLY A 78 -14.77 1.51 11.81
CA GLY A 78 -14.89 0.06 11.81
C GLY A 78 -14.10 -0.63 10.69
N ALA A 79 -13.08 0.03 10.17
CA ALA A 79 -12.17 -0.51 9.17
C ALA A 79 -10.90 -1.09 9.85
N TYR A 80 -10.25 -2.00 9.14
CA TYR A 80 -8.97 -2.59 9.53
C TYR A 80 -7.85 -2.09 8.62
N VAL A 81 -6.62 -2.12 9.13
CA VAL A 81 -5.44 -1.72 8.38
C VAL A 81 -4.35 -2.78 8.37
N LEU A 82 -3.63 -2.90 7.26
CA LEU A 82 -2.38 -3.62 7.09
C LEU A 82 -1.34 -2.68 6.51
N LEU A 83 -0.42 -2.21 7.33
CA LEU A 83 0.56 -1.20 6.95
C LEU A 83 1.98 -1.71 7.10
N ARG A 84 2.81 -1.51 6.08
CA ARG A 84 4.22 -1.84 6.20
C ARG A 84 4.92 -0.90 7.18
N LEU A 85 5.75 -1.47 8.06
CA LEU A 85 6.53 -0.69 9.00
C LEU A 85 7.87 -0.25 8.44
N ARG A 86 8.33 0.93 8.89
CA ARG A 86 9.75 1.32 8.81
C ARG A 86 10.46 0.81 10.05
N TRP A 87 11.75 0.53 9.91
CA TRP A 87 12.57 0.12 11.06
C TRP A 87 12.76 1.27 12.07
N SER A 88 12.69 2.54 11.63
CA SER A 88 13.10 3.71 12.41
C SER A 88 11.96 4.53 13.02
N HIS A 89 10.72 4.36 12.58
CA HIS A 89 9.63 5.28 12.95
C HIS A 89 8.31 4.54 13.14
N ALA A 90 8.03 4.12 14.35
CA ALA A 90 6.68 3.82 14.79
C ALA A 90 6.65 4.01 16.31
N PRO A 91 5.95 5.02 16.82
CA PRO A 91 5.81 5.25 18.26
C PRO A 91 4.84 4.23 18.85
N MET A 92 5.24 2.96 18.86
CA MET A 92 4.44 1.87 19.43
C MET A 92 4.89 1.58 20.85
N VAL A 93 3.93 1.15 21.67
CA VAL A 93 4.17 0.65 23.02
C VAL A 93 3.65 -0.77 23.17
N ASP A 94 4.23 -1.53 24.09
CA ASP A 94 3.74 -2.85 24.49
C ASP A 94 2.55 -2.72 25.48
N ARG A 95 2.02 -3.85 25.94
CA ARG A 95 0.93 -3.89 26.93
C ARG A 95 1.30 -3.25 28.27
N CYS A 96 2.60 -3.15 28.57
CA CYS A 96 3.12 -2.52 29.79
C CYS A 96 3.48 -1.04 29.58
N GLN A 97 3.00 -0.41 28.48
CA GLN A 97 3.29 0.98 28.11
C GLN A 97 4.78 1.26 27.87
N ARG A 98 5.62 0.24 27.69
CA ARG A 98 7.04 0.41 27.38
C ARG A 98 7.20 0.53 25.86
N ARG A 99 8.16 1.36 25.45
CA ARG A 99 8.46 1.58 24.03
C ARG A 99 8.77 0.27 23.31
N PHE A 100 8.02 -0.03 22.26
CA PHE A 100 8.19 -1.21 21.44
C PHE A 100 8.95 -0.91 20.16
N HIS A 101 10.04 -1.62 19.92
CA HIS A 101 10.86 -1.48 18.73
C HIS A 101 10.71 -2.71 17.82
N ALA A 102 9.80 -2.65 16.87
CA ALA A 102 9.47 -3.75 15.96
C ALA A 102 10.71 -4.36 15.28
N TRP A 103 11.65 -3.51 14.84
CA TRP A 103 12.87 -3.98 14.19
C TRP A 103 13.80 -4.75 15.15
N GLN A 104 13.92 -4.32 16.40
CA GLN A 104 14.76 -5.01 17.39
C GLN A 104 14.24 -6.40 17.71
N GLN A 105 12.92 -6.58 17.74
CA GLN A 105 12.30 -7.88 17.92
C GLN A 105 12.45 -8.74 16.65
N ALA A 106 12.12 -8.17 15.50
CA ALA A 106 12.12 -8.90 14.23
C ALA A 106 13.52 -9.36 13.78
N LYS A 107 14.61 -8.63 14.14
CA LYS A 107 15.98 -9.03 13.78
C LYS A 107 16.42 -10.35 14.42
N GLN A 108 15.76 -10.76 15.52
CA GLN A 108 16.07 -12.01 16.23
C GLN A 108 15.42 -13.24 15.57
N LEU A 109 14.49 -13.04 14.63
CA LEU A 109 13.81 -14.13 13.93
C LEU A 109 14.81 -14.92 13.08
N ARG A 110 14.64 -16.24 13.05
CA ARG A 110 15.32 -17.12 12.11
C ARG A 110 14.74 -16.96 10.70
N VAL A 111 15.48 -17.38 9.69
CA VAL A 111 15.02 -17.34 8.29
C VAL A 111 13.72 -18.12 8.14
N GLY A 112 12.70 -17.49 7.57
CA GLY A 112 11.35 -18.05 7.39
C GLY A 112 10.47 -18.01 8.65
N GLN A 113 11.03 -17.71 9.81
CA GLN A 113 10.26 -17.62 11.06
C GLN A 113 9.36 -16.38 11.04
N VAL A 114 8.13 -16.56 11.53
CA VAL A 114 7.14 -15.50 11.72
C VAL A 114 7.08 -15.15 13.22
N GLY A 115 7.13 -13.86 13.53
CA GLY A 115 6.92 -13.32 14.88
C GLY A 115 5.68 -12.45 14.94
N VAL A 116 4.98 -12.49 16.08
CA VAL A 116 3.77 -11.70 16.32
C VAL A 116 3.86 -11.05 17.70
N TRP A 117 3.62 -9.75 17.75
CA TRP A 117 3.62 -8.98 19.00
C TRP A 117 2.40 -8.06 19.07
N SER A 118 1.66 -8.12 20.16
CA SER A 118 0.60 -7.16 20.45
C SER A 118 1.21 -5.82 20.80
N VAL A 119 0.71 -4.75 20.21
CA VAL A 119 1.22 -3.40 20.40
C VAL A 119 0.05 -2.41 20.43
N MET A 120 0.31 -1.25 21.00
CA MET A 120 -0.59 -0.09 20.94
C MET A 120 0.15 1.07 20.30
N LEU A 121 -0.55 1.84 19.50
CA LEU A 121 -0.05 3.05 18.86
C LEU A 121 -0.73 4.25 19.52
N PRO A 122 0.00 5.04 20.33
CA PRO A 122 -0.55 6.24 20.94
C PRO A 122 -1.04 7.25 19.91
N VAL A 123 -2.20 7.85 20.17
CA VAL A 123 -2.78 8.91 19.33
C VAL A 123 -2.83 10.19 20.14
N PRO A 124 -2.40 11.35 19.60
CA PRO A 124 -2.24 12.59 20.38
C PRO A 124 -3.50 13.10 21.07
N ALA A 125 -4.68 12.82 20.55
CA ALA A 125 -5.96 13.33 21.08
C ALA A 125 -7.04 12.25 21.15
N GLY A 126 -6.69 10.99 21.38
CA GLY A 126 -7.66 9.91 21.35
C GLY A 126 -7.20 8.65 22.06
N GLN A 127 -8.03 7.61 22.00
CA GLN A 127 -7.65 6.29 22.48
C GLN A 127 -6.52 5.72 21.63
N ALA A 128 -5.54 5.08 22.28
CA ALA A 128 -4.48 4.38 21.59
C ALA A 128 -5.04 3.29 20.67
N VAL A 129 -4.55 3.23 19.46
CA VAL A 129 -4.97 2.19 18.49
C VAL A 129 -4.30 0.88 18.83
N SER A 130 -5.09 -0.10 19.26
CA SER A 130 -4.63 -1.47 19.47
C SER A 130 -4.38 -2.19 18.16
N GLY A 131 -3.31 -2.96 18.10
CA GLY A 131 -2.96 -3.75 16.94
C GLY A 131 -1.89 -4.77 17.25
N ARG A 132 -1.37 -5.37 16.21
CA ARG A 132 -0.25 -6.32 16.29
C ARG A 132 0.77 -6.06 15.20
N VAL A 133 2.01 -6.30 15.50
CA VAL A 133 3.09 -6.37 14.53
C VAL A 133 3.28 -7.83 14.11
N VAL A 134 3.20 -8.09 12.83
CA VAL A 134 3.55 -9.38 12.22
C VAL A 134 4.83 -9.18 11.44
N ALA A 135 5.85 -9.98 11.69
CA ALA A 135 7.09 -9.88 10.97
C ALA A 135 7.63 -11.26 10.55
N MET A 136 8.33 -11.28 9.42
CA MET A 136 8.99 -12.47 8.90
C MET A 136 10.38 -12.12 8.41
N ARG A 137 11.36 -12.98 8.68
CA ARG A 137 12.69 -12.90 8.08
C ARG A 137 12.69 -13.61 6.73
N LEU A 138 13.07 -12.88 5.69
CA LEU A 138 13.07 -13.37 4.32
C LEU A 138 14.13 -14.46 4.09
N PRO A 139 13.86 -15.47 3.24
CA PRO A 139 14.85 -16.38 2.73
C PRO A 139 15.99 -15.64 1.99
N ALA A 140 17.19 -16.18 2.02
CA ALA A 140 18.41 -15.54 1.51
C ALA A 140 18.28 -14.93 0.09
N PRO A 141 17.68 -15.62 -0.92
CA PRO A 141 17.54 -15.04 -2.26
C PRO A 141 16.64 -13.80 -2.28
N ARG A 142 15.54 -13.80 -1.50
CA ARG A 142 14.61 -12.67 -1.39
C ARG A 142 15.24 -11.52 -0.60
N ALA A 143 15.97 -11.81 0.46
CA ALA A 143 16.71 -10.84 1.25
C ALA A 143 17.76 -10.12 0.40
N ALA A 144 18.57 -10.85 -0.36
CA ALA A 144 19.55 -10.28 -1.27
C ALA A 144 18.91 -9.37 -2.33
N LYS A 145 17.79 -9.79 -2.92
CA LYS A 145 17.04 -8.96 -3.89
C LYS A 145 16.55 -7.67 -3.25
N ALA A 146 16.02 -7.73 -2.02
CA ALA A 146 15.55 -6.56 -1.29
C ALA A 146 16.69 -5.59 -0.97
N GLN A 147 17.84 -6.10 -0.51
CA GLN A 147 19.03 -5.30 -0.23
C GLN A 147 19.55 -4.60 -1.49
N ARG A 148 19.66 -5.32 -2.62
CA ARG A 148 20.06 -4.73 -3.92
C ARG A 148 19.14 -3.60 -4.33
N ARG A 149 17.80 -3.76 -4.15
CA ARG A 149 16.81 -2.72 -4.45
C ARG A 149 17.03 -1.46 -3.62
N VAL A 150 17.29 -1.61 -2.32
CA VAL A 150 17.51 -0.49 -1.40
C VAL A 150 18.83 0.22 -1.75
N THR A 151 19.91 -0.52 -2.01
CA THR A 151 21.20 0.05 -2.43
C THR A 151 21.08 0.83 -3.74
N LYS A 152 20.40 0.25 -4.74
CA LYS A 152 20.16 0.94 -6.02
C LYS A 152 19.35 2.22 -5.83
N CYS A 153 18.35 2.20 -4.95
CA CYS A 153 17.54 3.39 -4.65
C CYS A 153 18.36 4.48 -3.96
N ALA A 154 19.21 4.13 -2.99
CA ALA A 154 20.09 5.06 -2.29
C ALA A 154 21.10 5.70 -3.25
N ARG A 155 21.76 4.91 -4.10
CA ARG A 155 22.68 5.41 -5.14
C ARG A 155 22.01 6.40 -6.09
N ARG A 156 20.80 6.07 -6.58
CA ARG A 156 20.04 6.97 -7.47
C ARG A 156 19.68 8.31 -6.82
N LYS A 157 19.51 8.33 -5.49
CA LYS A 157 19.17 9.53 -4.72
C LYS A 157 20.40 10.26 -4.15
N GLY A 158 21.63 9.81 -4.44
CA GLY A 158 22.86 10.37 -3.87
C GLY A 158 22.91 10.29 -2.34
N LYS A 159 22.21 9.32 -1.71
CA LYS A 159 22.13 9.21 -0.25
C LYS A 159 23.02 8.11 0.26
N GLN A 160 23.77 8.41 1.34
CA GLN A 160 24.48 7.38 2.10
C GLN A 160 23.47 6.43 2.74
N LEU A 161 23.75 5.13 2.65
CA LEU A 161 22.86 4.10 3.15
C LEU A 161 23.23 3.71 4.58
N ASP A 162 22.31 3.88 5.52
CA ASP A 162 22.44 3.38 6.88
C ASP A 162 22.50 1.84 6.87
N PRO A 163 23.53 1.21 7.51
CA PRO A 163 23.64 -0.24 7.60
C PRO A 163 22.40 -0.94 8.17
N ARG A 164 21.69 -0.28 9.10
CA ARG A 164 20.43 -0.78 9.67
C ARG A 164 19.33 -0.92 8.61
N THR A 165 19.34 -0.07 7.59
CA THR A 165 18.40 -0.17 6.46
C THR A 165 18.64 -1.43 5.62
N LEU A 166 19.90 -1.85 5.44
CA LEU A 166 20.23 -3.11 4.77
C LEU A 166 19.80 -4.32 5.59
N GLN A 167 19.97 -4.28 6.90
CA GLN A 167 19.50 -5.34 7.80
C GLN A 167 17.98 -5.42 7.81
N ALA A 168 17.30 -4.26 7.91
CA ALA A 168 15.84 -4.19 7.88
C ALA A 168 15.23 -4.62 6.53
N ALA A 169 15.98 -4.49 5.43
CA ALA A 169 15.54 -4.97 4.12
C ALA A 169 15.38 -6.50 4.05
N GLN A 170 16.00 -7.24 4.99
CA GLN A 170 15.82 -8.70 5.11
C GLN A 170 14.51 -9.09 5.82
N LEU A 171 13.75 -8.12 6.31
CA LEU A 171 12.55 -8.32 7.09
C LEU A 171 11.32 -7.76 6.36
N VAL A 172 10.22 -8.46 6.49
CA VAL A 172 8.88 -7.89 6.23
C VAL A 172 8.28 -7.65 7.59
N MET A 173 7.87 -6.42 7.88
CA MET A 173 7.20 -6.03 9.13
C MET A 173 5.91 -5.30 8.78
N ILE A 174 4.79 -5.79 9.29
CA ILE A 174 3.45 -5.27 9.02
C ILE A 174 2.79 -4.96 10.37
N PHE A 175 2.25 -3.76 10.50
CA PHE A 175 1.30 -3.42 11.55
C PHE A 175 -0.11 -3.69 11.05
N THR A 176 -0.95 -4.29 11.89
CA THR A 176 -2.36 -4.53 11.55
C THR A 176 -3.25 -4.38 12.78
N THR A 177 -4.44 -3.80 12.56
CA THR A 177 -5.53 -3.79 13.54
C THR A 177 -6.44 -5.00 13.41
N LEU A 178 -6.25 -5.84 12.36
CA LEU A 178 -7.06 -7.02 12.13
C LEU A 178 -6.78 -8.06 13.22
N PRO A 179 -7.80 -8.55 13.97
CA PRO A 179 -7.59 -9.51 15.03
C PRO A 179 -7.12 -10.88 14.49
N ALA A 180 -6.42 -11.64 15.31
CA ALA A 180 -5.87 -12.94 14.93
C ALA A 180 -6.97 -13.98 14.66
N THR A 181 -8.14 -13.81 15.25
CA THR A 181 -9.32 -14.63 15.04
C THR A 181 -9.92 -14.52 13.64
N LEU A 182 -9.74 -13.38 12.98
CA LEU A 182 -10.21 -13.16 11.60
C LEU A 182 -9.14 -13.49 10.56
N LEU A 183 -7.88 -13.27 10.86
CA LEU A 183 -6.76 -13.59 9.96
C LEU A 183 -5.51 -13.87 10.80
N ASP A 184 -4.91 -15.02 10.63
CA ASP A 184 -3.67 -15.39 11.31
C ASP A 184 -2.45 -14.60 10.78
N ALA A 185 -1.29 -14.83 11.33
CA ALA A 185 -0.08 -14.12 10.94
C ALA A 185 0.37 -14.44 9.51
N SER A 186 0.20 -15.69 9.08
CA SER A 186 0.52 -16.13 7.73
C SER A 186 -0.37 -15.44 6.70
N GLY A 187 -1.68 -15.45 6.96
CA GLY A 187 -2.67 -14.76 6.14
C GLY A 187 -2.44 -13.25 6.04
N VAL A 188 -2.01 -12.59 7.13
CA VAL A 188 -1.61 -11.15 7.08
C VAL A 188 -0.47 -10.92 6.12
N LEU A 189 0.58 -11.75 6.18
CA LEU A 189 1.73 -11.63 5.28
C LEU A 189 1.35 -11.92 3.83
N GLU A 190 0.48 -12.90 3.61
CA GLU A 190 -0.01 -13.26 2.28
C GLU A 190 -0.93 -12.17 1.72
N LEU A 191 -1.93 -11.75 2.47
CA LEU A 191 -2.84 -10.67 2.05
C LEU A 191 -2.05 -9.39 1.70
N TYR A 192 -1.06 -9.02 2.51
CA TYR A 192 -0.24 -7.84 2.21
C TYR A 192 0.51 -7.94 0.88
N ARG A 193 0.82 -9.12 0.39
CA ARG A 193 1.47 -9.32 -0.92
C ARG A 193 0.59 -8.83 -2.06
N TYR A 194 -0.73 -8.91 -1.94
CA TYR A 194 -1.66 -8.43 -2.98
C TYR A 194 -1.61 -6.92 -3.17
N ARG A 195 -1.05 -6.14 -2.22
CA ARG A 195 -0.83 -4.71 -2.40
C ARG A 195 -0.07 -4.37 -3.70
N TRP A 196 0.76 -5.28 -4.20
CA TRP A 196 1.50 -5.04 -5.44
C TRP A 196 0.61 -4.94 -6.68
N GLN A 197 -0.62 -5.41 -6.64
CA GLN A 197 -1.60 -5.25 -7.72
C GLN A 197 -1.86 -3.77 -8.00
N LEU A 198 -1.89 -2.95 -6.95
CA LEU A 198 -2.00 -1.51 -7.08
C LEU A 198 -0.78 -0.88 -7.80
N GLU A 199 0.43 -1.39 -7.54
CA GLU A 199 1.63 -0.96 -8.27
C GLU A 199 1.51 -1.28 -9.78
N LEU A 200 0.87 -2.40 -10.14
CA LEU A 200 0.58 -2.73 -11.53
C LEU A 200 -0.47 -1.82 -12.13
N ALA A 201 -1.55 -1.51 -11.40
CA ALA A 201 -2.56 -0.55 -11.85
C ALA A 201 -1.92 0.82 -12.11
N CYS A 202 -1.14 1.35 -11.17
CA CYS A 202 -0.39 2.60 -11.37
C CYS A 202 0.58 2.56 -12.56
N LYS A 203 1.24 1.41 -12.80
CA LYS A 203 2.10 1.24 -13.98
C LYS A 203 1.29 1.28 -15.27
N ARG A 204 0.12 0.62 -15.33
CA ARG A 204 -0.78 0.67 -16.48
C ARG A 204 -1.19 2.11 -16.79
N LEU A 205 -1.62 2.89 -15.78
CA LEU A 205 -1.94 4.30 -15.93
C LEU A 205 -0.76 5.09 -16.53
N LYS A 206 0.46 4.87 -16.04
CA LYS A 206 1.65 5.59 -16.53
C LYS A 206 2.12 5.15 -17.92
N GLN A 207 2.11 3.87 -18.18
CA GLN A 207 2.68 3.32 -19.42
C GLN A 207 1.68 3.32 -20.59
N LEU A 208 0.45 2.83 -20.34
CA LEU A 208 -0.55 2.71 -21.40
C LEU A 208 -1.23 4.06 -21.69
N LEU A 209 -1.63 4.78 -20.63
CA LEU A 209 -2.29 6.08 -20.79
C LEU A 209 -1.32 7.27 -20.78
N LYS A 210 0.00 7.00 -20.64
CA LYS A 210 1.03 8.04 -20.58
C LYS A 210 0.72 9.13 -19.52
N LEU A 211 0.14 8.73 -18.39
CA LEU A 211 -0.25 9.65 -17.32
C LEU A 211 0.96 10.27 -16.59
N GLY A 212 2.16 9.69 -16.73
CA GLY A 212 3.36 10.09 -15.97
C GLY A 212 3.87 11.49 -16.26
N HIS A 213 3.57 12.07 -17.43
CA HIS A 213 4.07 13.36 -17.89
C HIS A 213 2.94 14.20 -18.48
N LEU A 214 2.89 15.46 -18.07
CA LEU A 214 1.93 16.43 -18.59
C LEU A 214 2.44 17.03 -19.90
N PRO A 215 1.57 17.28 -20.88
CA PRO A 215 1.95 17.96 -22.12
C PRO A 215 2.09 19.47 -21.94
N HIS A 216 1.45 20.06 -20.93
CA HIS A 216 1.41 21.51 -20.71
C HIS A 216 1.74 21.88 -19.27
N GLN A 217 2.22 23.14 -19.08
CA GLN A 217 2.53 23.69 -17.76
C GLN A 217 1.30 24.34 -17.08
N ARG A 218 0.31 24.81 -17.87
CA ARG A 218 -0.88 25.48 -17.33
C ARG A 218 -1.70 24.53 -16.46
N PRO A 219 -2.01 24.90 -15.19
CA PRO A 219 -2.66 24.01 -14.24
C PRO A 219 -4.06 23.54 -14.65
N ASP A 220 -4.85 24.42 -15.27
CA ASP A 220 -6.19 24.15 -15.76
C ASP A 220 -6.18 23.08 -16.86
N ILE A 221 -5.32 23.24 -17.86
CA ILE A 221 -5.15 22.27 -18.96
C ILE A 221 -4.60 20.95 -18.41
N ALA A 222 -3.62 21.00 -17.52
CA ALA A 222 -3.02 19.84 -16.90
C ALA A 222 -4.07 19.02 -16.13
N ARG A 223 -4.89 19.70 -15.32
CA ARG A 223 -5.97 19.07 -14.55
C ARG A 223 -6.99 18.37 -15.47
N THR A 224 -7.46 19.08 -16.49
CA THR A 224 -8.41 18.53 -17.47
C THR A 224 -7.84 17.32 -18.18
N TRP A 225 -6.57 17.40 -18.61
CA TRP A 225 -5.88 16.29 -19.28
C TRP A 225 -5.75 15.06 -18.38
N ILE A 226 -5.37 15.25 -17.09
CA ILE A 226 -5.28 14.14 -16.12
C ILE A 226 -6.66 13.50 -15.92
N LEU A 227 -7.69 14.32 -15.68
CA LEU A 227 -9.05 13.84 -15.45
C LEU A 227 -9.59 13.05 -16.66
N ALA A 228 -9.38 13.55 -17.87
CA ALA A 228 -9.76 12.84 -19.10
C ALA A 228 -9.07 11.46 -19.20
N LYS A 229 -7.77 11.38 -18.90
CA LYS A 229 -7.06 10.09 -18.85
C LYS A 229 -7.59 9.13 -17.79
N LEU A 230 -7.93 9.65 -16.62
CA LEU A 230 -8.53 8.85 -15.53
C LEU A 230 -9.91 8.32 -15.92
N VAL A 231 -10.74 9.14 -16.56
CA VAL A 231 -12.06 8.71 -17.09
C VAL A 231 -11.87 7.58 -18.11
N VAL A 232 -10.94 7.73 -19.05
CA VAL A 232 -10.62 6.65 -20.03
C VAL A 232 -10.16 5.39 -19.31
N ALA A 233 -9.32 5.51 -18.26
CA ALA A 233 -8.89 4.35 -17.47
C ALA A 233 -10.07 3.60 -16.86
N LEU A 234 -10.98 4.32 -16.20
CA LEU A 234 -12.16 3.73 -15.55
C LEU A 234 -13.13 3.10 -16.57
N LEU A 235 -13.31 3.73 -17.73
CA LEU A 235 -14.10 3.15 -18.81
C LEU A 235 -13.48 1.84 -19.32
N LEU A 236 -12.16 1.80 -19.53
CA LEU A 236 -11.46 0.59 -19.95
C LEU A 236 -11.54 -0.52 -18.89
N GLU A 237 -11.41 -0.19 -17.61
CA GLU A 237 -11.61 -1.15 -16.51
C GLU A 237 -13.03 -1.72 -16.52
N THR A 238 -14.02 -0.87 -16.73
CA THR A 238 -15.44 -1.27 -16.79
C THR A 238 -15.71 -2.17 -18.01
N LEU A 239 -15.21 -1.79 -19.16
CA LEU A 239 -15.32 -2.61 -20.39
C LEU A 239 -14.64 -3.97 -20.24
N TYR A 240 -13.43 -3.99 -19.66
CA TYR A 240 -12.70 -5.23 -19.43
C TYR A 240 -13.44 -6.16 -18.45
N ARG A 241 -14.00 -5.61 -17.37
CA ARG A 241 -14.81 -6.35 -16.40
C ARG A 241 -16.05 -6.96 -17.10
N ASN A 242 -16.76 -6.17 -17.88
CA ASN A 242 -17.94 -6.65 -18.60
C ASN A 242 -17.56 -7.71 -19.66
N ALA A 243 -16.42 -7.51 -20.34
CA ALA A 243 -15.93 -8.46 -21.36
C ALA A 243 -15.53 -9.83 -20.75
N ARG A 244 -15.11 -9.88 -19.45
CA ARG A 244 -14.85 -11.16 -18.76
C ARG A 244 -16.12 -12.00 -18.57
N VAL A 245 -17.28 -11.36 -18.51
CA VAL A 245 -18.58 -12.04 -18.44
C VAL A 245 -19.05 -12.50 -19.82
N PHE A 246 -18.66 -11.79 -20.89
CA PHE A 246 -19.00 -12.12 -22.27
C PHE A 246 -17.78 -12.71 -23.00
N SER A 247 -17.61 -14.02 -22.92
CA SER A 247 -16.73 -14.70 -23.87
C SER A 247 -17.46 -14.78 -25.23
N PRO A 248 -16.90 -14.24 -26.33
CA PRO A 248 -17.48 -14.39 -27.68
C PRO A 248 -17.59 -15.86 -28.11
N TRP A 249 -16.90 -16.74 -27.41
CA TRP A 249 -16.82 -18.16 -27.68
C TRP A 249 -17.65 -19.02 -26.71
N GLY A 250 -18.47 -18.41 -25.85
CA GLY A 250 -19.33 -19.13 -24.90
C GLY A 250 -18.59 -19.78 -23.71
N TYR A 251 -17.28 -19.53 -23.56
CA TYR A 251 -16.54 -20.06 -22.40
C TYR A 251 -16.80 -19.20 -21.17
N GLN A 252 -17.25 -19.80 -20.08
CA GLN A 252 -17.27 -19.15 -18.77
C GLN A 252 -15.84 -19.06 -18.25
N LEU A 253 -15.19 -17.89 -18.43
CA LEU A 253 -13.81 -17.65 -17.98
C LEU A 253 -13.64 -17.77 -16.46
N GLU A 254 -14.73 -17.67 -15.69
CA GLU A 254 -14.72 -17.91 -14.24
C GLU A 254 -14.41 -19.35 -13.86
N ALA A 255 -14.76 -20.31 -14.71
CA ALA A 255 -14.46 -21.73 -14.47
C ALA A 255 -12.96 -22.06 -14.62
N LEU A 256 -12.21 -21.25 -15.35
CA LEU A 256 -10.78 -21.46 -15.56
C LEU A 256 -9.91 -20.89 -14.44
N THR A 257 -10.41 -19.91 -13.66
CA THR A 257 -9.68 -19.35 -12.52
C THR A 257 -9.80 -20.19 -11.25
N ALA A 258 -10.80 -21.05 -11.17
CA ALA A 258 -10.99 -21.99 -10.05
C ALA A 258 -10.14 -23.29 -10.17
N ALA A 259 -9.48 -23.51 -11.29
CA ALA A 259 -8.74 -24.74 -11.59
C ALA A 259 -7.20 -24.63 -11.50
N TRP A 260 -6.66 -23.53 -10.95
CA TRP A 260 -5.22 -23.42 -10.70
C TRP A 260 -4.91 -23.56 -9.21
N PRO A 261 -4.14 -24.58 -8.81
CA PRO A 261 -3.72 -24.84 -7.43
C PRO A 261 -2.77 -23.79 -6.88
#